data_bcc3111b95bda5c1c757053b5517edf5
#
_entry.id   bcc3111b95bda5c1c757053b5517edf5
#
_cell.length_a   1.000
_cell.length_b   1.000
_cell.length_c   1.000
_cell.angle_alpha   90.00
_cell.angle_beta   90.00
_cell.angle_gamma   90.00
#
_symmetry.space_group_name_H-M   'P 1'
#
loop_
_entity.id
_entity.type
_entity.pdbx_description
1 polymer ?
#
loop_
_entity_poly.entity_id
_entity_poly.type
_entity_poly.pdbx_seq_one_letter_code
_entity_poly.pdbx_strand_id
1 'polypeptide(L)'
;SAEDLPVRLNSMIGYRYLSGYLHNQYAITKDREYHDSIEVIENGRRELHDTIKVEYIPIMTFSHIFETNNSNRRYIEKTAEQGFYDTTYYDSSKTNDTTDVLTIRNTVAVTFCEAYNTKLKFGATVFAMNECQRFMRDSIPYDSIYDYKWTNNTFVGGAIHKHSGANVHYNVEGKVCVVGYKIGEFDVQGKLQTKFQAGKYPMLISARAYAKSETPNWYLQHYNSNHIRWENNFGFTYRFLGGATIAYPTKWVKAKIDFSFENQTNPIFVSASDWCPHQYMGSVQIFTGDVTADITTPWVNLENRAVIQYSTRDSIMPVPLLILQHRLYYHGTWFKA
;
A
#
# COMPACT_ATOMS: atom_id res chain seq x y z
N SER A 1 13.33 -13.75 41.45
CA SER A 1 14.58 -13.35 40.80
C SER A 1 14.40 -13.48 39.31
N ALA A 2 14.86 -12.50 38.52
CA ALA A 2 14.71 -12.44 37.07
C ALA A 2 15.64 -13.42 36.31
N GLU A 3 16.14 -14.44 36.97
CA GLU A 3 17.17 -15.33 36.45
C GLU A 3 16.65 -16.66 35.89
N ASP A 4 15.33 -16.92 35.97
CA ASP A 4 14.78 -18.21 35.56
C ASP A 4 13.66 -18.08 34.49
N LEU A 5 13.86 -17.23 33.51
CA LEU A 5 13.15 -17.35 32.24
C LEU A 5 14.00 -18.23 31.31
N PRO A 6 13.76 -19.54 31.22
CA PRO A 6 14.39 -20.37 30.20
C PRO A 6 13.79 -19.93 28.86
N VAL A 7 14.47 -19.04 28.15
CA VAL A 7 14.17 -18.79 26.72
C VAL A 7 14.57 -20.03 25.93
N ARG A 8 13.84 -21.11 26.10
CA ARG A 8 13.87 -22.26 25.21
C ARG A 8 12.96 -21.94 24.05
N LEU A 9 13.49 -21.40 22.99
CA LEU A 9 12.82 -21.29 21.70
C LEU A 9 12.62 -22.71 21.12
N ASN A 10 11.65 -23.45 21.65
CA ASN A 10 11.17 -24.70 21.08
C ASN A 10 10.13 -24.45 19.97
N SER A 11 9.78 -23.20 19.72
CA SER A 11 8.80 -22.80 18.73
C SER A 11 9.46 -22.11 17.54
N MET A 12 8.92 -22.31 16.36
CA MET A 12 9.35 -21.69 15.12
C MET A 12 8.14 -21.16 14.34
N ILE A 13 8.21 -19.90 13.92
CA ILE A 13 7.25 -19.32 12.97
C ILE A 13 7.95 -19.22 11.62
N GLY A 14 7.43 -19.92 10.62
CA GLY A 14 7.88 -19.86 9.24
C GLY A 14 6.87 -19.11 8.37
N TYR A 15 7.37 -18.22 7.54
CA TYR A 15 6.58 -17.56 6.49
C TYR A 15 7.17 -17.89 5.13
N ARG A 16 6.30 -18.25 4.19
CA ARG A 16 6.66 -18.43 2.79
C ARG A 16 5.74 -17.56 1.94
N TYR A 17 6.35 -16.75 1.11
CA TYR A 17 5.66 -15.89 0.18
C TYR A 17 6.15 -16.17 -1.23
N LEU A 18 5.22 -16.37 -2.16
CA LEU A 18 5.49 -16.54 -3.59
C LEU A 18 4.53 -15.65 -4.36
N SER A 19 5.07 -14.82 -5.23
CA SER A 19 4.26 -13.97 -6.11
C SER A 19 4.70 -14.11 -7.56
N GLY A 20 3.74 -13.97 -8.47
CA GLY A 20 3.97 -13.91 -9.91
C GLY A 20 3.13 -12.80 -10.51
N TYR A 21 3.68 -12.16 -11.55
CA TYR A 21 3.05 -11.05 -12.23
C TYR A 21 3.29 -11.14 -13.73
N LEU A 22 2.23 -10.96 -14.53
CA LEU A 22 2.30 -10.86 -15.98
C LEU A 22 1.48 -9.66 -16.43
N HIS A 23 2.08 -8.77 -17.21
CA HIS A 23 1.41 -7.61 -17.78
C HIS A 23 1.55 -7.62 -19.30
N ASN A 24 0.43 -7.64 -19.98
CA ASN A 24 0.33 -7.48 -21.43
C ASN A 24 -0.33 -6.14 -21.72
N GLN A 25 0.26 -5.36 -22.63
CA GLN A 25 -0.27 -4.07 -23.02
C GLN A 25 -0.21 -3.91 -24.53
N TYR A 26 -1.29 -3.42 -25.10
CA TYR A 26 -1.39 -3.02 -26.49
C TYR A 26 -1.81 -1.57 -26.58
N ALA A 27 -1.12 -0.76 -27.40
CA ALA A 27 -1.41 0.66 -27.57
C ALA A 27 -1.87 0.97 -29.00
N ILE A 28 -2.91 1.78 -29.12
CA ILE A 28 -3.27 2.46 -30.36
C ILE A 28 -2.60 3.82 -30.34
N THR A 29 -1.79 4.11 -31.36
CA THR A 29 -0.98 5.32 -31.46
C THR A 29 -1.44 6.21 -32.63
N LYS A 30 -1.11 7.47 -32.53
CA LYS A 30 -1.20 8.45 -33.62
C LYS A 30 0.18 9.01 -33.89
N ASP A 31 0.51 9.16 -35.17
CA ASP A 31 1.75 9.77 -35.60
C ASP A 31 1.68 11.28 -35.44
N ARG A 32 2.73 11.86 -34.90
CA ARG A 32 2.98 13.29 -34.91
C ARG A 32 4.29 13.55 -35.61
N GLU A 33 4.20 14.28 -36.72
CA GLU A 33 5.38 14.78 -37.39
C GLU A 33 5.78 16.12 -36.80
N TYR A 34 7.05 16.31 -36.54
CA TYR A 34 7.62 17.59 -36.17
C TYR A 34 8.96 17.82 -36.88
N HIS A 35 9.19 19.10 -37.17
CA HIS A 35 10.44 19.52 -37.76
C HIS A 35 11.48 19.70 -36.66
N ASP A 36 12.63 19.06 -36.81
CA ASP A 36 13.78 19.21 -35.94
C ASP A 36 14.98 19.65 -36.77
N SER A 37 15.65 20.71 -36.34
CA SER A 37 16.83 21.22 -37.06
C SER A 37 18.07 20.58 -36.47
N ILE A 38 18.76 19.76 -37.27
CA ILE A 38 20.03 19.15 -36.91
C ILE A 38 21.16 20.00 -37.46
N GLU A 39 22.09 20.41 -36.62
CA GLU A 39 23.32 21.10 -37.03
C GLU A 39 24.30 20.06 -37.58
N VAL A 40 24.57 20.11 -38.89
CA VAL A 40 25.53 19.24 -39.57
C VAL A 40 26.73 20.07 -39.98
N ILE A 41 27.94 19.59 -39.71
CA ILE A 41 29.17 20.24 -40.18
C ILE A 41 29.57 19.60 -41.51
N GLU A 42 29.27 20.24 -42.60
CA GLU A 42 29.70 19.84 -43.94
C GLU A 42 30.76 20.80 -44.46
N ASN A 43 31.88 20.28 -44.91
CA ASN A 43 33.04 21.05 -45.45
C ASN A 43 33.51 22.20 -44.56
N GLY A 44 33.43 22.03 -43.22
CA GLY A 44 33.82 23.04 -42.22
C GLY A 44 32.82 24.18 -42.05
N ARG A 45 31.65 24.11 -42.67
CA ARG A 45 30.51 25.02 -42.45
C ARG A 45 29.43 24.31 -41.65
N ARG A 46 28.81 25.07 -40.73
CA ARG A 46 27.63 24.60 -39.99
C ARG A 46 26.39 24.87 -40.81
N GLU A 47 25.70 23.84 -41.21
CA GLU A 47 24.43 23.91 -41.93
C GLU A 47 23.33 23.29 -41.09
N LEU A 48 22.17 23.94 -41.06
CA LEU A 48 20.99 23.44 -40.38
C LEU A 48 20.19 22.62 -41.39
N HIS A 49 20.13 21.31 -41.15
CA HIS A 49 19.28 20.42 -41.92
C HIS A 49 17.95 20.21 -41.22
N ASP A 50 16.87 20.50 -41.92
CA ASP A 50 15.51 20.22 -41.44
C ASP A 50 15.22 18.74 -41.60
N THR A 51 14.93 18.09 -40.48
CA THR A 51 14.65 16.66 -40.45
C THR A 51 13.25 16.45 -39.86
N ILE A 52 12.44 15.66 -40.55
CA ILE A 52 11.12 15.27 -40.08
C ILE A 52 11.30 14.07 -39.13
N LYS A 53 10.94 14.26 -37.88
CA LYS A 53 10.86 13.18 -36.91
C LYS A 53 9.41 12.80 -36.69
N VAL A 54 9.15 11.51 -36.59
CA VAL A 54 7.83 10.94 -36.31
C VAL A 54 7.83 10.44 -34.87
N GLU A 55 6.94 11.00 -34.07
CA GLU A 55 6.68 10.55 -32.68
C GLU A 55 5.36 9.81 -32.61
N TYR A 56 5.38 8.59 -32.07
CA TYR A 56 4.18 7.78 -31.88
C TYR A 56 3.54 8.13 -30.54
N ILE A 57 2.39 8.81 -30.58
CA ILE A 57 1.67 9.23 -29.37
C ILE A 57 0.56 8.22 -29.09
N PRO A 58 0.56 7.55 -27.92
CA PRO A 58 -0.51 6.64 -27.56
C PRO A 58 -1.81 7.41 -27.33
N ILE A 59 -2.88 6.98 -27.98
CA ILE A 59 -4.24 7.49 -27.81
C ILE A 59 -4.95 6.70 -26.73
N MET A 60 -4.89 5.38 -26.87
CA MET A 60 -5.58 4.43 -26.01
C MET A 60 -4.73 3.18 -25.81
N THR A 61 -4.77 2.63 -24.62
CA THR A 61 -4.11 1.37 -24.29
C THR A 61 -5.10 0.37 -23.75
N PHE A 62 -4.93 -0.89 -24.15
CA PHE A 62 -5.59 -2.05 -23.58
C PHE A 62 -4.57 -2.80 -22.73
N SER A 63 -4.91 -3.09 -21.49
CA SER A 63 -4.02 -3.79 -20.58
C SER A 63 -4.70 -5.02 -20.00
N HIS A 64 -3.95 -6.11 -19.91
CA HIS A 64 -4.33 -7.29 -19.16
C HIS A 64 -3.25 -7.58 -18.12
N ILE A 65 -3.64 -7.68 -16.88
CA ILE A 65 -2.74 -7.95 -15.75
C ILE A 65 -3.21 -9.24 -15.09
N PHE A 66 -2.30 -10.19 -15.01
CA PHE A 66 -2.46 -11.42 -14.24
C PHE A 66 -1.51 -11.40 -13.04
N GLU A 67 -2.05 -11.60 -11.84
CA GLU A 67 -1.29 -11.65 -10.60
C GLU A 67 -1.63 -12.93 -9.86
N THR A 68 -0.63 -13.58 -9.32
CA THR A 68 -0.78 -14.70 -8.39
C THR A 68 0.07 -14.46 -7.16
N ASN A 69 -0.48 -14.76 -6.01
CA ASN A 69 0.18 -14.58 -4.74
C ASN A 69 -0.21 -15.74 -3.82
N ASN A 70 0.78 -16.44 -3.31
CA ASN A 70 0.59 -17.48 -2.30
C ASN A 70 1.38 -17.12 -1.03
N SER A 71 0.68 -17.03 0.08
CA SER A 71 1.25 -16.75 1.40
C SER A 71 0.93 -17.89 2.35
N ASN A 72 1.96 -18.53 2.87
CA ASN A 72 1.86 -19.61 3.83
C ASN A 72 2.49 -19.19 5.15
N ARG A 73 1.80 -19.44 6.27
CA ARG A 73 2.30 -19.29 7.63
C ARG A 73 2.21 -20.63 8.33
N ARG A 74 3.28 -21.03 8.99
CA ARG A 74 3.33 -22.25 9.79
C ARG A 74 3.90 -21.94 11.17
N TYR A 75 3.19 -22.37 12.21
CA TYR A 75 3.67 -22.34 13.59
C TYR A 75 3.92 -23.78 14.07
N ILE A 76 5.13 -24.05 14.51
CA ILE A 76 5.55 -25.37 14.98
C ILE A 76 6.10 -25.22 16.38
N GLU A 77 5.57 -26.03 17.29
CA GLU A 77 6.12 -26.23 18.61
C GLU A 77 6.32 -27.75 18.81
N LYS A 78 7.55 -28.16 19.01
CA LYS A 78 7.91 -29.58 19.10
C LYS A 78 7.59 -30.19 20.45
N THR A 79 7.59 -29.39 21.48
CA THR A 79 7.32 -29.83 22.86
C THR A 79 6.53 -28.69 23.52
N ALA A 80 5.27 -28.94 23.81
CA ALA A 80 4.40 -27.97 24.46
C ALA A 80 4.87 -27.71 25.89
N GLU A 81 4.95 -26.45 26.25
CA GLU A 81 5.26 -26.03 27.62
C GLU A 81 3.97 -26.04 28.46
N GLN A 82 3.97 -26.81 29.52
CA GLN A 82 2.79 -26.93 30.38
C GLN A 82 2.44 -25.60 31.04
N GLY A 83 1.18 -25.17 30.91
CA GLY A 83 0.68 -23.97 31.54
C GLY A 83 1.01 -22.65 30.80
N PHE A 84 1.63 -22.71 29.62
CA PHE A 84 1.86 -21.53 28.80
C PHE A 84 0.60 -21.05 28.08
N TYR A 85 -0.19 -22.00 27.58
CA TYR A 85 -1.46 -21.70 26.93
C TYR A 85 -2.64 -22.00 27.88
N ASP A 86 -3.59 -21.11 27.93
CA ASP A 86 -4.81 -21.29 28.73
C ASP A 86 -5.66 -22.47 28.25
N THR A 87 -5.62 -22.71 26.93
CA THR A 87 -6.41 -23.78 26.29
C THR A 87 -5.61 -24.50 25.24
N THR A 88 -5.75 -25.83 25.20
CA THR A 88 -5.24 -26.69 24.12
C THR A 88 -6.38 -27.54 23.60
N TYR A 89 -6.71 -27.40 22.31
CA TYR A 89 -7.88 -28.02 21.72
C TYR A 89 -7.62 -29.42 21.14
N TYR A 90 -6.40 -29.69 20.67
CA TYR A 90 -6.14 -30.87 19.87
C TYR A 90 -4.98 -31.73 20.40
N ASP A 91 -3.78 -31.22 20.47
CA ASP A 91 -2.58 -31.95 20.88
C ASP A 91 -1.84 -31.19 21.99
N SER A 92 -1.76 -31.82 23.17
CA SER A 92 -1.09 -31.27 24.34
C SER A 92 0.43 -31.45 24.31
N SER A 93 0.96 -32.21 23.37
CA SER A 93 2.39 -32.52 23.30
C SER A 93 3.15 -31.66 22.29
N LYS A 94 2.51 -31.25 21.23
CA LYS A 94 3.11 -30.49 20.11
C LYS A 94 2.07 -29.61 19.42
N THR A 95 2.55 -28.61 18.72
CA THR A 95 1.72 -27.74 17.88
C THR A 95 2.27 -27.71 16.45
N ASN A 96 1.38 -27.75 15.46
CA ASN A 96 1.72 -27.60 14.06
C ASN A 96 0.56 -26.97 13.29
N ASP A 97 0.39 -25.66 13.49
CA ASP A 97 -0.69 -24.89 12.89
C ASP A 97 -0.24 -24.29 11.55
N THR A 98 -1.08 -24.43 10.54
CA THR A 98 -0.79 -23.93 9.20
C THR A 98 -1.95 -23.11 8.66
N THR A 99 -1.64 -21.97 8.08
CA THR A 99 -2.58 -21.17 7.29
C THR A 99 -1.98 -20.85 5.94
N ASP A 100 -2.79 -20.91 4.89
CA ASP A 100 -2.36 -20.64 3.52
C ASP A 100 -3.40 -19.80 2.80
N VAL A 101 -2.94 -18.77 2.08
CA VAL A 101 -3.77 -17.92 1.23
C VAL A 101 -3.20 -17.91 -0.17
N LEU A 102 -3.98 -18.41 -1.11
CA LEU A 102 -3.74 -18.23 -2.53
C LEU A 102 -4.67 -17.15 -3.06
N THR A 103 -4.12 -16.13 -3.69
CA THR A 103 -4.88 -15.08 -4.39
C THR A 103 -4.49 -15.08 -5.85
N ILE A 104 -5.48 -15.12 -6.73
CA ILE A 104 -5.32 -15.00 -8.18
C ILE A 104 -6.17 -13.82 -8.62
N ARG A 105 -5.56 -12.86 -9.33
CA ARG A 105 -6.23 -11.70 -9.88
C ARG A 105 -6.05 -11.62 -11.39
N ASN A 106 -7.12 -11.28 -12.08
CA ASN A 106 -7.11 -10.94 -13.47
C ASN A 106 -7.74 -9.56 -13.63
N THR A 107 -7.00 -8.62 -14.19
CA THR A 107 -7.49 -7.26 -14.44
C THR A 107 -7.42 -6.96 -15.91
N VAL A 108 -8.50 -6.48 -16.49
CA VAL A 108 -8.54 -5.92 -17.84
C VAL A 108 -8.86 -4.43 -17.73
N ALA A 109 -8.12 -3.62 -18.45
CA ALA A 109 -8.25 -2.16 -18.38
C ALA A 109 -8.15 -1.53 -19.78
N VAL A 110 -8.89 -0.44 -19.95
CA VAL A 110 -8.82 0.45 -21.10
C VAL A 110 -8.47 1.83 -20.57
N THR A 111 -7.37 2.39 -21.07
CA THR A 111 -6.89 3.71 -20.69
C THR A 111 -6.85 4.64 -21.90
N PHE A 112 -7.53 5.77 -21.81
CA PHE A 112 -7.35 6.92 -22.69
C PHE A 112 -6.15 7.73 -22.20
N CYS A 113 -5.15 7.88 -23.07
CA CYS A 113 -3.89 8.50 -22.70
C CYS A 113 -3.99 10.02 -22.71
N GLU A 114 -3.37 10.64 -21.71
CA GLU A 114 -3.35 12.09 -21.54
C GLU A 114 -2.74 12.86 -22.73
N ALA A 115 -1.75 12.28 -23.40
CA ALA A 115 -1.05 12.88 -24.53
C ALA A 115 -1.92 13.05 -25.80
N TYR A 116 -3.06 12.36 -25.88
CA TYR A 116 -3.94 12.40 -27.02
C TYR A 116 -4.58 13.77 -27.25
N ASN A 117 -5.01 14.43 -26.18
CA ASN A 117 -5.73 15.69 -26.32
C ASN A 117 -4.93 16.86 -25.72
N THR A 118 -4.50 17.78 -26.60
CA THR A 118 -3.72 18.95 -26.22
C THR A 118 -4.54 19.99 -25.44
N LYS A 119 -5.88 19.96 -25.56
CA LYS A 119 -6.78 20.89 -24.87
C LYS A 119 -7.24 20.32 -23.51
N LEU A 120 -7.62 19.03 -23.47
CA LEU A 120 -8.05 18.33 -22.27
C LEU A 120 -6.91 17.42 -21.79
N LYS A 121 -5.97 17.99 -21.08
CA LYS A 121 -4.77 17.27 -20.60
C LYS A 121 -5.10 16.38 -19.40
N PHE A 122 -5.88 15.32 -19.60
CA PHE A 122 -6.12 14.29 -18.60
C PHE A 122 -6.22 12.92 -19.26
N GLY A 123 -5.83 11.89 -18.55
CA GLY A 123 -6.07 10.50 -18.91
C GLY A 123 -7.22 9.91 -18.10
N ALA A 124 -7.90 8.93 -18.66
CA ALA A 124 -8.98 8.21 -18.01
C ALA A 124 -8.82 6.71 -18.20
N THR A 125 -9.01 5.94 -17.16
CA THR A 125 -8.95 4.47 -17.18
C THR A 125 -10.27 3.91 -16.68
N VAL A 126 -10.75 2.85 -17.33
CA VAL A 126 -11.81 1.98 -16.81
C VAL A 126 -11.27 0.56 -16.75
N PHE A 127 -11.65 -0.18 -15.72
CA PHE A 127 -11.16 -1.54 -15.55
C PHE A 127 -12.19 -2.44 -14.88
N ALA A 128 -12.03 -3.74 -15.14
CA ALA A 128 -12.69 -4.81 -14.41
C ALA A 128 -11.63 -5.76 -13.88
N MET A 129 -11.77 -6.17 -12.63
CA MET A 129 -10.85 -7.06 -11.93
C MET A 129 -11.63 -8.23 -11.32
N ASN A 130 -11.21 -9.44 -11.62
CA ASN A 130 -11.67 -10.63 -10.92
C ASN A 130 -10.60 -11.10 -9.94
N GLU A 131 -10.99 -11.34 -8.70
CA GLU A 131 -10.16 -11.83 -7.62
C GLU A 131 -10.72 -13.15 -7.10
N CYS A 132 -9.95 -14.23 -7.26
CA CYS A 132 -10.22 -15.52 -6.69
C CYS A 132 -9.26 -15.77 -5.52
N GLN A 133 -9.79 -16.09 -4.35
CA GLN A 133 -9.00 -16.35 -3.16
C GLN A 133 -9.35 -17.73 -2.58
N ARG A 134 -8.32 -18.49 -2.21
CA ARG A 134 -8.45 -19.71 -1.43
C ARG A 134 -7.82 -19.47 -0.07
N PHE A 135 -8.58 -19.66 0.98
CA PHE A 135 -8.12 -19.68 2.36
C PHE A 135 -8.05 -21.11 2.84
N MET A 136 -7.02 -21.44 3.61
CA MET A 136 -6.82 -22.75 4.22
C MET A 136 -6.59 -22.55 5.71
N ARG A 137 -7.25 -23.36 6.52
CA ARG A 137 -7.03 -23.49 7.98
C ARG A 137 -6.97 -24.97 8.36
N ASP A 138 -6.43 -25.25 9.52
CA ASP A 138 -6.48 -26.58 10.06
C ASP A 138 -7.94 -26.99 10.34
N SER A 139 -8.29 -28.22 10.01
CA SER A 139 -9.64 -28.76 10.21
C SER A 139 -9.86 -29.27 11.64
N ILE A 140 -11.10 -29.57 11.95
CA ILE A 140 -11.53 -30.23 13.18
C ILE A 140 -12.04 -31.62 12.82
N PRO A 141 -11.50 -32.71 13.38
CA PRO A 141 -10.37 -32.81 14.31
C PRO A 141 -9.02 -32.52 13.65
N TYR A 142 -8.06 -32.10 14.44
CA TYR A 142 -6.69 -31.72 14.08
C TYR A 142 -5.87 -32.94 13.59
N ASP A 143 -6.27 -33.49 12.46
CA ASP A 143 -5.65 -34.68 11.90
C ASP A 143 -5.49 -34.58 10.39
N SER A 144 -4.48 -33.79 9.97
CA SER A 144 -3.98 -33.78 8.59
C SER A 144 -4.98 -33.39 7.49
N ILE A 145 -6.21 -33.03 7.84
CA ILE A 145 -7.23 -32.59 6.90
C ILE A 145 -7.33 -31.07 7.01
N TYR A 146 -7.21 -30.38 5.87
CA TYR A 146 -7.31 -28.93 5.81
C TYR A 146 -8.69 -28.53 5.32
N ASP A 147 -9.24 -27.48 5.94
CA ASP A 147 -10.48 -26.86 5.49
C ASP A 147 -10.15 -25.70 4.52
N TYR A 148 -10.79 -25.71 3.36
CA TYR A 148 -10.57 -24.75 2.31
C TYR A 148 -11.82 -23.92 2.05
N LYS A 149 -11.66 -22.60 2.03
CA LYS A 149 -12.69 -21.66 1.61
C LYS A 149 -12.25 -20.92 0.34
N TRP A 150 -13.02 -21.10 -0.71
CA TRP A 150 -12.87 -20.32 -1.94
C TRP A 150 -13.83 -19.14 -1.94
N THR A 151 -13.32 -17.98 -2.35
CA THR A 151 -14.10 -16.79 -2.62
C THR A 151 -13.77 -16.27 -4.00
N ASN A 152 -14.77 -15.72 -4.69
CA ASN A 152 -14.59 -15.11 -5.99
C ASN A 152 -15.28 -13.75 -5.97
N ASN A 153 -14.55 -12.69 -6.33
CA ASN A 153 -15.01 -11.32 -6.25
C ASN A 153 -14.74 -10.63 -7.58
N THR A 154 -15.71 -9.86 -8.05
CA THR A 154 -15.54 -9.05 -9.27
C THR A 154 -15.69 -7.57 -8.90
N PHE A 155 -14.66 -6.82 -9.21
CA PHE A 155 -14.59 -5.37 -9.02
C PHE A 155 -14.67 -4.68 -10.36
N VAL A 156 -15.37 -3.55 -10.39
CA VAL A 156 -15.31 -2.59 -11.49
C VAL A 156 -14.82 -1.26 -10.96
N GLY A 157 -14.08 -0.54 -11.77
CA GLY A 157 -13.51 0.72 -11.33
C GLY A 157 -13.01 1.59 -12.47
N GLY A 158 -12.51 2.74 -12.08
CA GLY A 158 -11.92 3.69 -13.01
C GLY A 158 -10.98 4.67 -12.31
N ALA A 159 -10.19 5.37 -13.11
CA ALA A 159 -9.29 6.40 -12.66
C ALA A 159 -9.30 7.58 -13.63
N ILE A 160 -9.08 8.77 -13.08
CA ILE A 160 -8.82 9.99 -13.86
C ILE A 160 -7.51 10.56 -13.36
N HIS A 161 -6.58 10.83 -14.27
CA HIS A 161 -5.27 11.31 -13.89
C HIS A 161 -4.78 12.42 -14.83
N LYS A 162 -3.92 13.27 -14.27
CA LYS A 162 -3.19 14.28 -15.00
C LYS A 162 -1.77 14.36 -14.47
N HIS A 163 -0.81 13.97 -15.29
CA HIS A 163 0.61 14.00 -14.97
C HIS A 163 1.38 15.02 -15.80
N SER A 164 0.84 15.47 -16.94
CA SER A 164 1.46 16.45 -17.80
C SER A 164 1.10 17.89 -17.41
N GLY A 165 1.97 18.82 -17.77
CA GLY A 165 1.82 20.24 -17.47
C GLY A 165 2.57 20.70 -16.21
N ALA A 166 2.74 22.01 -16.05
CA ALA A 166 3.70 22.57 -15.10
C ALA A 166 3.20 22.62 -13.64
N ASN A 167 1.92 22.81 -13.42
CA ASN A 167 1.47 23.31 -12.11
C ASN A 167 0.56 22.39 -11.32
N VAL A 168 -0.33 21.64 -11.96
CA VAL A 168 -1.33 20.82 -11.26
C VAL A 168 -1.32 19.41 -11.78
N HIS A 169 -1.07 18.46 -10.88
CA HIS A 169 -1.13 17.04 -11.14
C HIS A 169 -2.17 16.41 -10.20
N TYR A 170 -2.96 15.48 -10.70
CA TYR A 170 -3.92 14.76 -9.88
C TYR A 170 -4.08 13.32 -10.35
N ASN A 171 -4.46 12.48 -9.42
CA ASN A 171 -4.91 11.12 -9.66
C ASN A 171 -6.11 10.87 -8.74
N VAL A 172 -7.22 10.45 -9.31
CA VAL A 172 -8.41 10.00 -8.59
C VAL A 172 -8.78 8.65 -9.15
N GLU A 173 -8.88 7.66 -8.30
CA GLU A 173 -9.28 6.32 -8.69
C GLU A 173 -10.32 5.76 -7.73
N GLY A 174 -11.16 4.87 -8.24
CA GLY A 174 -12.16 4.20 -7.44
C GLY A 174 -12.53 2.85 -8.02
N LYS A 175 -12.89 1.93 -7.13
CA LYS A 175 -13.41 0.60 -7.47
C LYS A 175 -14.49 0.19 -6.49
N VAL A 176 -15.37 -0.68 -6.95
CA VAL A 176 -16.44 -1.27 -6.13
C VAL A 176 -16.57 -2.75 -6.47
N CYS A 177 -16.76 -3.58 -5.46
CA CYS A 177 -17.08 -5.00 -5.64
C CYS A 177 -18.58 -5.14 -5.99
N VAL A 178 -18.83 -5.65 -7.19
CA VAL A 178 -20.22 -5.79 -7.72
C VAL A 178 -20.75 -7.22 -7.62
N VAL A 179 -19.87 -8.21 -7.51
CA VAL A 179 -20.25 -9.62 -7.38
C VAL A 179 -19.27 -10.33 -6.46
N GLY A 180 -19.78 -11.21 -5.60
CA GLY A 180 -18.98 -12.11 -4.79
C GLY A 180 -19.09 -11.93 -3.30
N TYR A 181 -18.16 -12.52 -2.57
CA TYR A 181 -18.09 -12.49 -1.10
C TYR A 181 -17.93 -11.07 -0.54
N LYS A 182 -17.23 -10.20 -1.28
CA LYS A 182 -16.95 -8.82 -0.90
C LYS A 182 -17.92 -7.81 -1.49
N ILE A 183 -19.11 -8.24 -1.95
CA ILE A 183 -20.08 -7.33 -2.57
C ILE A 183 -20.40 -6.12 -1.68
N GLY A 184 -20.31 -4.91 -2.24
CA GLY A 184 -20.47 -3.65 -1.51
C GLY A 184 -19.16 -3.07 -0.94
N GLU A 185 -18.04 -3.80 -1.00
CA GLU A 185 -16.73 -3.25 -0.74
C GLU A 185 -16.35 -2.20 -1.79
N PHE A 186 -15.90 -1.04 -1.36
CA PHE A 186 -15.44 0.01 -2.25
C PHE A 186 -14.14 0.63 -1.75
N ASP A 187 -13.37 1.19 -2.69
CA ASP A 187 -12.15 1.94 -2.42
C ASP A 187 -12.09 3.11 -3.39
N VAL A 188 -12.11 4.32 -2.87
CA VAL A 188 -11.97 5.56 -3.64
C VAL A 188 -10.84 6.36 -3.04
N GLN A 189 -9.86 6.73 -3.85
CA GLN A 189 -8.74 7.53 -3.40
C GLN A 189 -8.40 8.63 -4.39
N GLY A 190 -7.90 9.74 -3.86
CA GLY A 190 -7.50 10.89 -4.64
C GLY A 190 -6.24 11.54 -4.10
N LYS A 191 -5.41 12.01 -5.02
CA LYS A 191 -4.23 12.83 -4.74
C LYS A 191 -4.19 14.01 -5.68
N LEU A 192 -3.99 15.18 -5.12
CA LEU A 192 -3.77 16.43 -5.84
C LEU A 192 -2.40 16.96 -5.44
N GLN A 193 -1.64 17.45 -6.42
CA GLN A 193 -0.33 18.04 -6.21
C GLN A 193 -0.17 19.27 -7.06
N THR A 194 0.31 20.35 -6.46
CA THR A 194 0.60 21.59 -7.16
C THR A 194 1.98 22.13 -6.77
N LYS A 195 2.63 22.75 -7.73
CA LYS A 195 3.90 23.44 -7.54
C LYS A 195 3.71 24.92 -7.83
N PHE A 196 4.24 25.78 -6.97
CA PHE A 196 4.30 27.20 -7.22
C PHE A 196 5.64 27.77 -6.72
N GLN A 197 6.05 28.86 -7.34
CA GLN A 197 7.30 29.51 -6.99
C GLN A 197 7.12 30.33 -5.70
N ALA A 198 7.86 29.97 -4.66
CA ALA A 198 7.90 30.71 -3.39
C ALA A 198 9.32 31.26 -3.19
N GLY A 199 9.55 32.48 -3.62
CA GLY A 199 10.87 33.07 -3.64
C GLY A 199 11.80 32.38 -4.65
N LYS A 200 12.98 31.94 -4.20
CA LYS A 200 14.00 31.32 -5.07
C LYS A 200 13.71 29.84 -5.37
N TYR A 201 12.94 29.16 -4.55
CA TYR A 201 12.72 27.71 -4.64
C TYR A 201 11.23 27.39 -4.84
N PRO A 202 10.92 26.30 -5.55
CA PRO A 202 9.54 25.87 -5.71
C PRO A 202 9.01 25.27 -4.40
N MET A 203 7.79 25.64 -4.03
CA MET A 203 7.02 25.03 -2.97
C MET A 203 6.05 24.01 -3.56
N LEU A 204 5.95 22.85 -2.92
CA LEU A 204 5.06 21.77 -3.30
C LEU A 204 3.94 21.65 -2.27
N ILE A 205 2.71 21.73 -2.73
CA ILE A 205 1.53 21.44 -1.91
C ILE A 205 0.88 20.19 -2.48
N SER A 206 0.54 19.24 -1.61
CA SER A 206 -0.26 18.08 -1.99
C SER A 206 -1.38 17.85 -0.99
N ALA A 207 -2.53 17.44 -1.51
CA ALA A 207 -3.64 16.93 -0.73
C ALA A 207 -3.92 15.48 -1.11
N ARG A 208 -4.35 14.67 -0.14
CA ARG A 208 -4.74 13.30 -0.36
C ARG A 208 -6.00 12.99 0.44
N ALA A 209 -6.84 12.16 -0.13
CA ALA A 209 -8.00 11.63 0.57
C ALA A 209 -8.28 10.21 0.10
N TYR A 210 -8.80 9.38 0.98
CA TYR A 210 -9.43 8.14 0.59
C TYR A 210 -10.69 7.88 1.42
N ALA A 211 -11.61 7.15 0.82
CA ALA A 211 -12.77 6.58 1.48
C ALA A 211 -12.91 5.14 1.02
N LYS A 212 -12.98 4.22 1.96
CA LYS A 212 -13.09 2.80 1.65
C LYS A 212 -13.96 2.06 2.65
N SER A 213 -14.66 1.04 2.16
CA SER A 213 -15.22 -0.01 2.98
C SER A 213 -14.48 -1.30 2.71
N GLU A 214 -14.19 -2.06 3.74
CA GLU A 214 -13.42 -3.30 3.66
C GLU A 214 -14.19 -4.42 4.33
N THR A 215 -14.36 -5.53 3.62
CA THR A 215 -14.79 -6.79 4.21
C THR A 215 -13.68 -7.29 5.11
N PRO A 216 -13.96 -7.66 6.36
CA PRO A 216 -12.94 -8.21 7.26
C PRO A 216 -12.24 -9.41 6.64
N ASN A 217 -10.93 -9.49 6.88
CA ASN A 217 -10.15 -10.63 6.42
C ASN A 217 -10.77 -11.94 6.94
N TRP A 218 -10.81 -12.95 6.08
CA TRP A 218 -11.44 -14.23 6.40
C TRP A 218 -10.89 -14.85 7.72
N TYR A 219 -9.59 -14.74 7.99
CA TYR A 219 -9.00 -15.23 9.23
C TYR A 219 -9.37 -14.42 10.48
N LEU A 220 -9.79 -13.17 10.36
CA LEU A 220 -10.36 -12.43 11.49
C LEU A 220 -11.76 -12.94 11.85
N GLN A 221 -12.43 -13.58 10.90
CA GLN A 221 -13.74 -14.19 11.13
C GLN A 221 -13.65 -15.66 11.49
N HIS A 222 -12.75 -16.41 10.85
CA HIS A 222 -12.68 -17.87 10.96
C HIS A 222 -11.24 -18.31 11.19
N TYR A 223 -10.90 -18.66 12.39
CA TYR A 223 -9.57 -19.13 12.73
C TYR A 223 -9.64 -20.38 13.62
N ASN A 224 -8.80 -21.34 13.31
CA ASN A 224 -8.69 -22.59 14.06
C ASN A 224 -7.22 -23.01 14.15
N SER A 225 -6.74 -23.20 15.37
CA SER A 225 -5.39 -23.65 15.67
C SER A 225 -5.40 -24.48 16.95
N ASN A 226 -4.27 -25.04 17.32
CA ASN A 226 -4.17 -25.85 18.53
C ASN A 226 -4.50 -25.10 19.83
N HIS A 227 -4.22 -23.81 19.89
CA HIS A 227 -4.37 -23.02 21.12
C HIS A 227 -5.34 -21.85 21.00
N ILE A 228 -5.64 -21.41 19.78
CA ILE A 228 -6.46 -20.24 19.53
C ILE A 228 -7.52 -20.56 18.49
N ARG A 229 -8.78 -20.25 18.80
CA ARG A 229 -9.91 -20.50 17.91
C ARG A 229 -10.97 -19.44 18.07
N TRP A 230 -11.50 -18.96 16.93
CA TRP A 230 -12.68 -18.10 16.92
C TRP A 230 -13.51 -18.28 15.66
N GLU A 231 -14.80 -18.00 15.78
CA GLU A 231 -15.77 -17.90 14.70
C GLU A 231 -16.56 -16.60 14.93
N ASN A 232 -16.32 -15.62 14.09
CA ASN A 232 -16.93 -14.29 14.17
C ASN A 232 -17.76 -13.99 12.91
N ASN A 233 -18.67 -13.04 13.03
CA ASN A 233 -19.44 -12.52 11.91
C ASN A 233 -19.38 -10.99 11.93
N PHE A 234 -18.22 -10.45 11.53
CA PHE A 234 -17.98 -9.03 11.51
C PHE A 234 -18.59 -8.37 10.27
N GLY A 235 -19.15 -7.18 10.47
CA GLY A 235 -19.59 -6.30 9.38
C GLY A 235 -18.44 -5.53 8.75
N PHE A 236 -18.77 -4.72 7.74
CA PHE A 236 -17.80 -3.85 7.08
C PHE A 236 -17.10 -2.89 8.06
N THR A 237 -15.81 -2.70 7.82
CA THR A 237 -15.02 -1.61 8.39
C THR A 237 -14.97 -0.47 7.38
N TYR A 238 -15.26 0.75 7.82
CA TYR A 238 -15.17 1.94 6.95
C TYR A 238 -13.99 2.79 7.37
N ARG A 239 -13.23 3.27 6.41
CA ARG A 239 -12.10 4.16 6.65
C ARG A 239 -12.18 5.38 5.74
N PHE A 240 -12.00 6.54 6.34
CA PHE A 240 -11.87 7.81 5.65
C PHE A 240 -10.59 8.50 6.11
N LEU A 241 -9.77 8.96 5.17
CA LEU A 241 -8.58 9.76 5.46
C LEU A 241 -8.60 11.02 4.60
N GLY A 242 -8.31 12.15 5.22
CA GLY A 242 -7.95 13.40 4.56
C GLY A 242 -6.61 13.90 5.07
N GLY A 243 -5.75 14.38 4.17
CA GLY A 243 -4.44 14.88 4.57
C GLY A 243 -3.88 15.89 3.58
N ALA A 244 -3.00 16.74 4.08
CA ALA A 244 -2.30 17.75 3.29
C ALA A 244 -0.82 17.78 3.65
N THR A 245 0.01 18.03 2.65
CA THR A 245 1.46 18.13 2.79
C THR A 245 1.93 19.42 2.15
N ILE A 246 2.80 20.15 2.85
CA ILE A 246 3.53 21.28 2.32
C ILE A 246 5.02 20.92 2.38
N ALA A 247 5.72 21.02 1.25
CA ALA A 247 7.15 20.77 1.19
C ALA A 247 7.87 21.96 0.53
N TYR A 248 8.94 22.40 1.17
CA TYR A 248 9.77 23.51 0.71
C TYR A 248 11.23 23.06 0.63
N PRO A 249 11.66 22.45 -0.50
CA PRO A 249 13.04 22.04 -0.71
C PRO A 249 13.91 23.21 -1.13
N THR A 250 14.84 23.60 -0.27
CA THR A 250 15.91 24.56 -0.61
C THR A 250 17.20 23.82 -0.93
N LYS A 251 18.28 24.57 -1.26
CA LYS A 251 19.60 23.98 -1.53
C LYS A 251 20.14 23.15 -0.34
N TRP A 252 19.95 23.66 0.88
CA TRP A 252 20.55 23.09 2.10
C TRP A 252 19.54 22.46 3.05
N VAL A 253 18.28 22.88 2.98
CA VAL A 253 17.23 22.40 3.88
C VAL A 253 16.05 21.93 3.07
N LYS A 254 15.59 20.70 3.32
CA LYS A 254 14.35 20.14 2.80
C LYS A 254 13.35 20.06 3.96
N ALA A 255 12.45 21.04 4.02
CA ALA A 255 11.40 21.07 5.03
C ALA A 255 10.10 20.48 4.46
N LYS A 256 9.41 19.68 5.27
CA LYS A 256 8.11 19.10 4.94
C LYS A 256 7.25 19.08 6.19
N ILE A 257 6.00 19.53 6.05
CA ILE A 257 4.96 19.42 7.06
C ILE A 257 3.81 18.64 6.45
N ASP A 258 3.36 17.62 7.15
CA ASP A 258 2.21 16.80 6.77
C ASP A 258 1.22 16.77 7.92
N PHE A 259 -0.04 16.91 7.60
CA PHE A 259 -1.15 16.73 8.52
C PHE A 259 -2.15 15.77 7.92
N SER A 260 -2.65 14.83 8.72
CA SER A 260 -3.71 13.94 8.31
C SER A 260 -4.69 13.65 9.45
N PHE A 261 -5.93 13.46 9.04
CA PHE A 261 -7.03 13.01 9.86
C PHE A 261 -7.55 11.70 9.28
N GLU A 262 -7.68 10.67 10.10
CA GLU A 262 -8.29 9.40 9.72
C GLU A 262 -9.46 9.09 10.66
N ASN A 263 -10.60 8.72 10.09
CA ASN A 263 -11.74 8.18 10.82
C ASN A 263 -11.95 6.73 10.43
N GLN A 264 -11.98 5.84 11.41
CA GLN A 264 -12.31 4.42 11.21
C GLN A 264 -13.60 4.10 11.94
N THR A 265 -14.58 3.59 11.22
CA THR A 265 -15.86 3.14 11.77
C THR A 265 -15.89 1.62 11.76
N ASN A 266 -16.36 1.05 12.86
CA ASN A 266 -16.38 -0.39 13.13
C ASN A 266 -15.00 -1.07 12.99
N PRO A 267 -13.91 -0.51 13.53
CA PRO A 267 -12.60 -1.13 13.44
C PRO A 267 -12.56 -2.47 14.18
N ILE A 268 -11.73 -3.39 13.65
CA ILE A 268 -11.47 -4.67 14.31
C ILE A 268 -10.13 -4.55 15.04
N PHE A 269 -10.10 -4.99 16.29
CA PHE A 269 -8.93 -4.99 17.14
C PHE A 269 -8.79 -6.34 17.86
N VAL A 270 -7.57 -6.69 18.26
CA VAL A 270 -7.33 -7.86 19.10
C VAL A 270 -7.34 -7.41 20.55
N SER A 271 -8.23 -8.02 21.34
CA SER A 271 -8.34 -7.71 22.77
C SER A 271 -7.19 -8.34 23.55
N ALA A 272 -6.63 -7.59 24.50
CA ALA A 272 -5.59 -8.09 25.39
C ALA A 272 -6.13 -9.06 26.47
N SER A 273 -7.46 -9.15 26.64
CA SER A 273 -8.06 -10.01 27.66
C SER A 273 -8.20 -11.47 27.22
N ASP A 274 -8.41 -11.72 25.94
CA ASP A 274 -8.69 -13.04 25.40
C ASP A 274 -7.93 -13.37 24.12
N TRP A 275 -7.11 -12.44 23.63
CA TRP A 275 -6.33 -12.54 22.40
C TRP A 275 -7.16 -12.84 21.14
N CYS A 276 -8.46 -12.55 21.21
CA CYS A 276 -9.39 -12.74 20.11
C CYS A 276 -9.69 -11.41 19.38
N PRO A 277 -10.02 -11.46 18.10
CA PRO A 277 -10.47 -10.28 17.36
C PRO A 277 -11.90 -9.90 17.79
N HIS A 278 -12.10 -8.61 18.02
CA HIS A 278 -13.38 -8.00 18.31
C HIS A 278 -13.63 -6.84 17.36
N GLN A 279 -14.91 -6.56 17.06
CA GLN A 279 -15.28 -5.39 16.28
C GLN A 279 -15.89 -4.33 17.21
N TYR A 280 -15.30 -3.15 17.22
CA TYR A 280 -15.83 -2.01 17.93
C TYR A 280 -16.94 -1.34 17.13
N MET A 281 -18.17 -1.34 17.67
CA MET A 281 -19.33 -0.73 17.03
C MET A 281 -19.35 0.78 17.27
N GLY A 282 -18.46 1.50 16.62
CA GLY A 282 -18.31 2.94 16.78
C GLY A 282 -17.20 3.48 15.89
N SER A 283 -16.84 4.75 16.08
CA SER A 283 -15.78 5.41 15.30
C SER A 283 -14.57 5.74 16.18
N VAL A 284 -13.40 5.54 15.62
CA VAL A 284 -12.11 5.96 16.16
C VAL A 284 -11.50 6.98 15.21
N GLN A 285 -11.04 8.09 15.77
CA GLN A 285 -10.43 9.18 15.01
C GLN A 285 -8.96 9.29 15.39
N ILE A 286 -8.11 9.41 14.35
CA ILE A 286 -6.67 9.55 14.52
C ILE A 286 -6.24 10.83 13.82
N PHE A 287 -5.53 11.67 14.57
CA PHE A 287 -4.89 12.89 14.08
C PHE A 287 -3.39 12.67 14.04
N THR A 288 -2.76 13.01 12.93
CA THR A 288 -1.31 12.86 12.75
C THR A 288 -0.73 14.16 12.22
N GLY A 289 0.28 14.69 12.92
CA GLY A 289 1.16 15.74 12.45
C GLY A 289 2.58 15.19 12.26
N ASP A 290 3.18 15.39 11.09
CA ASP A 290 4.54 14.91 10.75
C ASP A 290 5.35 16.09 10.24
N VAL A 291 6.45 16.39 10.88
CA VAL A 291 7.40 17.43 10.48
C VAL A 291 8.75 16.78 10.18
N THR A 292 9.23 17.02 8.98
CA THR A 292 10.56 16.58 8.53
C THR A 292 11.39 17.81 8.17
N ALA A 293 12.64 17.85 8.65
CA ALA A 293 13.60 18.90 8.33
C ALA A 293 14.98 18.26 8.10
N ASP A 294 15.33 18.08 6.85
CA ASP A 294 16.61 17.49 6.46
C ASP A 294 17.58 18.60 6.06
N ILE A 295 18.73 18.65 6.73
CA ILE A 295 19.82 19.56 6.45
C ILE A 295 20.91 18.80 5.72
N THR A 296 21.20 19.22 4.49
CA THR A 296 22.22 18.59 3.63
C THR A 296 23.32 19.58 3.37
N THR A 297 24.52 19.31 3.87
CA THR A 297 25.73 20.08 3.59
C THR A 297 26.74 19.20 2.82
N PRO A 298 27.81 19.77 2.25
CA PRO A 298 28.83 18.96 1.56
C PRO A 298 29.51 17.90 2.42
N TRP A 299 29.48 18.05 3.74
CA TRP A 299 30.24 17.25 4.68
C TRP A 299 29.34 16.48 5.67
N VAL A 300 28.27 17.09 6.12
CA VAL A 300 27.40 16.56 7.17
C VAL A 300 25.96 16.66 6.73
N ASN A 301 25.23 15.57 6.89
CA ASN A 301 23.79 15.51 6.68
C ASN A 301 23.09 15.18 8.01
N LEU A 302 22.04 15.94 8.30
CA LEU A 302 21.20 15.75 9.47
C LEU A 302 19.76 15.58 9.01
N GLU A 303 19.21 14.41 9.22
CA GLU A 303 17.82 14.08 8.94
C GLU A 303 17.04 14.09 10.25
N ASN A 304 15.95 14.87 10.30
CA ASN A 304 15.11 14.99 11.47
C ASN A 304 13.66 14.76 11.09
N ARG A 305 12.97 13.97 11.88
CA ARG A 305 11.54 13.74 11.76
C ARG A 305 10.91 13.71 13.15
N ALA A 306 9.81 14.43 13.30
CA ALA A 306 8.97 14.40 14.49
C ALA A 306 7.54 14.09 14.07
N VAL A 307 6.92 13.06 14.65
CA VAL A 307 5.54 12.69 14.42
C VAL A 307 4.79 12.77 15.74
N ILE A 308 3.67 13.48 15.73
CA ILE A 308 2.74 13.58 16.85
C ILE A 308 1.43 12.94 16.38
N GLN A 309 0.91 12.01 17.20
CA GLN A 309 -0.33 11.30 16.91
C GLN A 309 -1.27 11.33 18.11
N TYR A 310 -2.55 11.39 17.82
CA TYR A 310 -3.58 11.31 18.84
C TYR A 310 -4.72 10.44 18.35
N SER A 311 -5.12 9.47 19.17
CA SER A 311 -6.30 8.60 18.96
C SER A 311 -7.39 8.98 19.95
N THR A 312 -8.64 9.06 19.49
CA THR A 312 -9.78 9.31 20.36
C THR A 312 -10.17 8.10 21.21
N ARG A 313 -9.58 6.93 20.91
CA ARG A 313 -9.84 5.65 21.59
C ARG A 313 -8.58 4.80 21.64
N ASP A 314 -7.66 5.14 22.53
CA ASP A 314 -6.38 4.43 22.70
C ASP A 314 -6.54 2.96 23.09
N SER A 315 -7.61 2.60 23.79
CA SER A 315 -7.89 1.20 24.15
C SER A 315 -8.25 0.31 22.95
N ILE A 316 -8.75 0.91 21.86
CA ILE A 316 -9.12 0.19 20.63
C ILE A 316 -7.99 0.29 19.61
N MET A 317 -7.40 1.47 19.47
CA MET A 317 -6.37 1.77 18.49
C MET A 317 -5.28 2.64 19.14
N PRO A 318 -4.36 2.02 19.86
CA PRO A 318 -3.24 2.70 20.49
C PRO A 318 -2.29 3.25 19.43
N VAL A 319 -1.93 4.52 19.55
CA VAL A 319 -0.93 5.18 18.72
C VAL A 319 0.12 5.85 19.60
N PRO A 320 1.40 5.82 19.26
CA PRO A 320 2.42 6.53 20.01
C PRO A 320 2.18 8.05 19.91
N LEU A 321 2.13 8.74 21.05
CA LEU A 321 1.89 10.18 21.10
C LEU A 321 2.99 10.96 20.35
N LEU A 322 4.26 10.53 20.50
CA LEU A 322 5.42 11.19 19.91
C LEU A 322 6.42 10.18 19.40
N ILE A 323 6.83 10.35 18.16
CA ILE A 323 7.93 9.60 17.53
C ILE A 323 8.98 10.61 17.07
N LEU A 324 10.21 10.45 17.55
CA LEU A 324 11.36 11.26 17.13
C LEU A 324 12.35 10.37 16.40
N GLN A 325 12.80 10.81 15.25
CA GLN A 325 13.85 10.17 14.49
C GLN A 325 14.90 11.19 14.10
N HIS A 326 16.13 10.96 14.51
CA HIS A 326 17.29 11.77 14.16
C HIS A 326 18.37 10.88 13.56
N ARG A 327 18.94 11.32 12.46
CA ARG A 327 20.06 10.64 11.82
C ARG A 327 21.10 11.67 11.42
N LEU A 328 22.30 11.52 11.98
CA LEU A 328 23.47 12.34 11.65
C LEU A 328 24.50 11.45 10.94
N TYR A 329 24.95 11.85 9.79
CA TYR A 329 26.00 11.12 9.08
C TYR A 329 26.94 12.06 8.33
N TYR A 330 28.19 11.64 8.26
CA TYR A 330 29.25 12.32 7.52
C TYR A 330 29.32 11.73 6.10
N HIS A 331 29.46 12.61 5.11
CA HIS A 331 29.63 12.24 3.71
C HIS A 331 30.90 12.89 3.16
N GLY A 332 31.91 12.09 2.84
CA GLY A 332 33.19 12.57 2.29
C GLY A 332 34.09 11.43 1.86
N THR A 333 35.01 11.73 0.96
CA THR A 333 36.10 10.83 0.55
C THR A 333 37.30 10.98 1.51
N TRP A 334 37.60 9.94 2.27
CA TRP A 334 38.70 9.92 3.21
C TRP A 334 40.06 9.70 2.53
N PHE A 335 40.02 9.09 1.33
CA PHE A 335 41.21 8.84 0.54
C PHE A 335 40.96 9.28 -0.90
N LYS A 336 41.85 10.16 -1.42
CA LYS A 336 41.96 10.36 -2.87
C LYS A 336 42.84 9.23 -3.40
N ALA A 337 42.29 8.34 -4.22
CA ALA A 337 43.07 7.41 -5.02
C ALA A 337 43.76 8.15 -6.16
#